data_9664055a43c92b46c7c1d23e7d79e4e1
#
_entry.id   9664055a43c92b46c7c1d23e7d79e4e1
#
_cell.length_a   1.000
_cell.length_b   1.000
_cell.length_c   1.000
_cell.angle_alpha   90.00
_cell.angle_beta   90.00
_cell.angle_gamma   90.00
#
_symmetry.space_group_name_H-M   'P 1'
#
loop_
_entity.id
_entity.type
_entity.pdbx_description
1 polymer ?
#
loop_
_entity_poly.entity_id
_entity_poly.type
_entity_poly.pdbx_seq_one_letter_code
_entity_poly.pdbx_strand_id
1 'polypeptide(L)'
;MATMDGFTGTIGPTVYPYESACYTCYEFRHRANETKYRGLFAFEEYLAQHRDGLIEYGTTAPMISIVAGCLAQEIVKLLTFYCTPSLYGNLLFFNFVDLELRSERLFKLPHCPSCKIERPKPKLFER
;
A
#
# COMPACT_ATOMS: atom_id res chain seq x y z
N MET A 1 -4.97 3.56 2.85
CA MET A 1 -3.91 4.46 2.30
C MET A 1 -4.27 4.79 0.86
N ALA A 2 -3.97 6.00 0.40
CA ALA A 2 -3.97 6.35 -1.02
C ALA A 2 -2.75 7.23 -1.29
N THR A 3 -2.06 6.96 -2.38
CA THR A 3 -0.86 7.70 -2.79
C THR A 3 -0.89 7.96 -4.28
N MET A 4 -0.27 9.05 -4.70
CA MET A 4 -0.02 9.38 -6.10
C MET A 4 1.48 9.55 -6.28
N ASP A 5 2.01 8.94 -7.32
CA ASP A 5 3.40 9.08 -7.75
C ASP A 5 3.41 9.31 -9.27
N GLY A 6 3.49 10.58 -9.66
CA GLY A 6 3.36 11.01 -11.05
C GLY A 6 2.02 10.58 -11.65
N PHE A 7 2.08 9.69 -12.64
CA PHE A 7 0.92 9.14 -13.35
C PHE A 7 0.42 7.81 -12.76
N THR A 8 0.94 7.39 -11.60
CA THR A 8 0.52 6.16 -10.94
C THR A 8 -0.20 6.47 -9.64
N GLY A 9 -1.39 5.94 -9.48
CA GLY A 9 -2.16 5.99 -8.23
C GLY A 9 -2.18 4.63 -7.55
N THR A 10 -2.11 4.61 -6.22
CA THR A 10 -2.22 3.39 -5.43
C THR A 10 -3.22 3.57 -4.30
N ILE A 11 -4.14 2.62 -4.14
CA ILE A 11 -5.10 2.60 -3.03
C ILE A 11 -4.98 1.27 -2.29
N GLY A 12 -5.06 1.32 -0.97
CA GLY A 12 -5.02 0.15 -0.09
C GLY A 12 -3.69 0.02 0.66
N PRO A 13 -3.50 -1.08 1.37
CA PRO A 13 -4.52 -2.05 1.72
C PRO A 13 -5.51 -1.50 2.76
N THR A 14 -6.72 -2.08 2.82
CA THR A 14 -7.57 -1.95 4.00
C THR A 14 -7.03 -2.91 5.06
N VAL A 15 -6.63 -2.36 6.19
CA VAL A 15 -5.98 -3.11 7.26
C VAL A 15 -7.01 -3.56 8.29
N TYR A 16 -7.15 -4.87 8.43
CA TYR A 16 -7.85 -5.49 9.56
C TYR A 16 -6.81 -5.98 10.54
N PRO A 17 -6.82 -5.47 11.78
CA PRO A 17 -5.83 -5.86 12.80
C PRO A 17 -5.75 -7.38 12.94
N TYR A 18 -4.54 -7.92 12.95
CA TYR A 18 -4.21 -9.34 13.06
C TYR A 18 -4.59 -10.24 11.88
N GLU A 19 -5.52 -9.84 11.02
CA GLU A 19 -6.02 -10.67 9.91
C GLU A 19 -5.31 -10.36 8.59
N SER A 20 -5.32 -9.09 8.17
CA SER A 20 -4.75 -8.67 6.89
C SER A 20 -3.30 -8.19 7.01
N ALA A 21 -2.64 -8.03 5.86
CA ALA A 21 -1.35 -7.37 5.77
C ALA A 21 -1.50 -5.90 6.19
N CYS A 22 -0.56 -5.39 6.99
CA CYS A 22 -0.52 -3.99 7.39
C CYS A 22 0.30 -3.15 6.41
N TYR A 23 0.34 -1.84 6.64
CA TYR A 23 1.15 -0.90 5.84
C TYR A 23 2.64 -1.28 5.81
N THR A 24 3.20 -1.69 6.94
CA THR A 24 4.61 -2.13 7.00
C THR A 24 4.87 -3.36 6.12
N CYS A 25 3.92 -4.30 6.02
CA CYS A 25 4.03 -5.42 5.09
C CYS A 25 4.07 -4.95 3.64
N TYR A 26 3.25 -3.95 3.29
CA TYR A 26 3.26 -3.33 1.97
C TYR A 26 4.62 -2.70 1.68
N GLU A 27 5.10 -1.86 2.58
CA GLU A 27 6.34 -1.12 2.41
C GLU A 27 7.56 -2.04 2.22
N PHE A 28 7.70 -3.08 3.05
CA PHE A 28 8.79 -4.05 2.90
C PHE A 28 8.72 -4.81 1.57
N ARG A 29 7.51 -5.19 1.12
CA ARG A 29 7.35 -5.87 -0.17
C ARG A 29 7.61 -4.93 -1.34
N HIS A 30 7.13 -3.70 -1.25
CA HIS A 30 7.37 -2.69 -2.27
C HIS A 30 8.88 -2.47 -2.44
N ARG A 31 9.59 -2.19 -1.35
CA ARG A 31 11.05 -2.02 -1.36
C ARG A 31 11.80 -3.26 -1.86
N ALA A 32 11.34 -4.47 -1.49
CA ALA A 32 11.98 -5.72 -1.95
C ALA A 32 11.79 -5.99 -3.45
N ASN A 33 10.70 -5.50 -4.03
CA ASN A 33 10.39 -5.66 -5.46
C ASN A 33 10.99 -4.55 -6.33
N GLU A 34 11.49 -3.49 -5.72
CA GLU A 34 12.12 -2.40 -6.44
C GLU A 34 13.47 -2.85 -7.00
N THR A 35 13.55 -3.04 -8.31
CA THR A 35 14.78 -3.49 -8.99
C THR A 35 15.93 -2.49 -8.90
N LYS A 36 15.62 -1.25 -8.53
CA LYS A 36 16.57 -0.14 -8.36
C LYS A 36 16.83 0.23 -6.89
N TYR A 37 16.70 -0.73 -5.99
CA TYR A 37 16.80 -0.50 -4.54
C TYR A 37 18.00 0.34 -4.10
N ARG A 38 19.18 0.10 -4.70
CA ARG A 38 20.38 0.92 -4.41
C ARG A 38 20.25 2.37 -4.89
N GLY A 39 19.59 2.56 -6.03
CA GLY A 39 19.32 3.91 -6.56
C GLY A 39 18.28 4.65 -5.72
N LEU A 40 17.30 3.95 -5.17
CA LEU A 40 16.27 4.54 -4.33
C LEU A 40 16.87 5.11 -3.04
N PHE A 41 17.74 4.39 -2.34
CA PHE A 41 18.43 4.92 -1.15
C PHE A 41 19.27 6.16 -1.45
N ALA A 42 20.06 6.12 -2.53
CA ALA A 42 20.86 7.27 -2.92
C ALA A 42 19.97 8.47 -3.28
N PHE A 43 18.81 8.21 -3.88
CA PHE A 43 17.84 9.25 -4.22
C PHE A 43 17.12 9.79 -2.97
N GLU A 44 16.69 8.93 -2.04
CA GLU A 44 16.10 9.34 -0.76
C GLU A 44 17.11 10.19 0.06
N GLU A 45 18.38 9.77 0.10
CA GLU A 45 19.45 10.52 0.77
C GLU A 45 19.70 11.88 0.09
N TYR A 46 19.73 11.90 -1.24
CA TYR A 46 19.84 13.13 -2.02
C TYR A 46 18.68 14.09 -1.73
N LEU A 47 17.42 13.60 -1.74
CA LEU A 47 16.24 14.41 -1.42
C LEU A 47 16.25 14.92 0.03
N ALA A 48 16.74 14.12 0.97
CA ALA A 48 16.87 14.54 2.37
C ALA A 48 17.85 15.70 2.53
N GLN A 49 18.90 15.75 1.69
CA GLN A 49 19.91 16.81 1.69
C GLN A 49 19.50 18.04 0.86
N HIS A 50 18.64 17.86 -0.15
CA HIS A 50 18.23 18.89 -1.12
C HIS A 50 16.71 19.10 -1.10
N ARG A 51 16.17 19.46 0.05
CA ARG A 51 14.71 19.66 0.24
C ARG A 51 14.11 20.73 -0.67
N ASP A 52 14.91 21.65 -1.17
CA ASP A 52 14.46 22.74 -2.05
C ASP A 52 14.30 22.31 -3.52
N GLY A 53 14.67 21.09 -3.84
CA GLY A 53 14.57 20.51 -5.19
C GLY A 53 13.47 19.46 -5.29
N LEU A 54 12.28 19.71 -4.73
CA LEU A 54 11.14 18.82 -4.90
C LEU A 54 10.83 18.67 -6.39
N ILE A 55 11.03 17.47 -6.92
CA ILE A 55 10.56 17.13 -8.25
C ILE A 55 9.03 17.10 -8.15
N GLU A 56 8.37 18.13 -8.67
CA GLU A 56 6.92 18.13 -8.81
C GLU A 56 6.55 17.11 -9.88
N TYR A 57 6.09 15.96 -9.45
CA TYR A 57 5.47 15.01 -10.36
C TYR A 57 4.18 15.61 -10.91
N GLY A 58 4.04 15.59 -12.24
CA GLY A 58 2.91 16.20 -12.95
C GLY A 58 1.59 15.46 -12.74
N THR A 59 1.10 15.46 -11.49
CA THR A 59 -0.21 14.89 -11.14
C THR A 59 -1.31 15.88 -11.48
N THR A 60 -2.34 15.43 -12.21
CA THR A 60 -3.47 16.28 -12.60
C THR A 60 -4.66 16.11 -11.66
N ALA A 61 -5.50 17.15 -11.55
CA ALA A 61 -6.71 17.10 -10.72
C ALA A 61 -7.67 15.93 -11.07
N PRO A 62 -7.93 15.60 -12.34
CA PRO A 62 -8.73 14.42 -12.69
C PRO A 62 -8.18 13.11 -12.13
N MET A 63 -6.87 12.90 -12.16
CA MET A 63 -6.23 11.69 -11.63
C MET A 63 -6.46 11.56 -10.12
N ILE A 64 -6.24 12.64 -9.40
CA ILE A 64 -6.50 12.71 -7.94
C ILE A 64 -7.97 12.42 -7.65
N SER A 65 -8.89 12.99 -8.44
CA SER A 65 -10.34 12.82 -8.24
C SER A 65 -10.78 11.37 -8.42
N ILE A 66 -10.22 10.66 -9.40
CA ILE A 66 -10.51 9.24 -9.63
C ILE A 66 -10.02 8.39 -8.45
N VAL A 67 -8.78 8.59 -8.01
CA VAL A 67 -8.20 7.86 -6.88
C VAL A 67 -8.98 8.15 -5.59
N ALA A 68 -9.30 9.42 -5.33
CA ALA A 68 -10.08 9.82 -4.16
C ALA A 68 -11.51 9.27 -4.20
N GLY A 69 -12.16 9.25 -5.36
CA GLY A 69 -13.51 8.69 -5.53
C GLY A 69 -13.52 7.18 -5.25
N CYS A 70 -12.55 6.44 -5.76
CA CYS A 70 -12.42 5.01 -5.48
C CYS A 70 -12.13 4.74 -4.01
N LEU A 71 -11.27 5.54 -3.36
CA LEU A 71 -11.02 5.44 -1.93
C LEU A 71 -12.27 5.72 -1.11
N ALA A 72 -13.02 6.77 -1.44
CA ALA A 72 -14.28 7.11 -0.78
C ALA A 72 -15.29 5.97 -0.89
N GLN A 73 -15.40 5.35 -2.07
CA GLN A 73 -16.29 4.20 -2.27
C GLN A 73 -15.90 3.01 -1.38
N GLU A 74 -14.61 2.73 -1.20
CA GLU A 74 -14.15 1.68 -0.28
C GLU A 74 -14.47 2.01 1.19
N ILE A 75 -14.35 3.28 1.57
CA ILE A 75 -14.74 3.74 2.92
C ILE A 75 -16.24 3.55 3.14
N VAL A 76 -17.09 3.90 2.16
CA VAL A 76 -18.53 3.66 2.24
C VAL A 76 -18.84 2.18 2.43
N LYS A 77 -18.19 1.28 1.69
CA LYS A 77 -18.34 -0.18 1.88
C LYS A 77 -18.01 -0.61 3.30
N LEU A 78 -16.91 -0.07 3.87
CA LEU A 78 -16.48 -0.37 5.22
C LEU A 78 -17.48 0.09 6.29
N LEU A 79 -18.08 1.27 6.09
CA LEU A 79 -18.99 1.87 7.07
C LEU A 79 -20.40 1.29 6.99
N THR A 80 -20.86 0.94 5.80
CA THR A 80 -22.25 0.52 5.56
C THR A 80 -22.41 -1.00 5.49
N PHE A 81 -21.33 -1.76 5.31
CA PHE A 81 -21.32 -3.21 5.18
C PHE A 81 -22.23 -3.75 4.05
N TYR A 82 -22.61 -2.91 3.07
CA TYR A 82 -23.50 -3.36 1.98
C TYR A 82 -22.83 -4.36 1.03
N CYS A 83 -21.51 -4.35 0.96
CA CYS A 83 -20.73 -5.36 0.24
C CYS A 83 -19.31 -5.47 0.83
N THR A 84 -18.62 -6.56 0.50
CA THR A 84 -17.25 -6.79 0.94
C THR A 84 -16.30 -5.74 0.34
N PRO A 85 -15.46 -5.07 1.13
CA PRO A 85 -14.45 -4.16 0.62
C PRO A 85 -13.47 -4.86 -0.31
N SER A 86 -13.23 -4.27 -1.47
CA SER A 86 -12.35 -4.85 -2.51
C SER A 86 -10.88 -4.81 -2.10
N LEU A 87 -10.52 -3.87 -1.21
CA LEU A 87 -9.15 -3.66 -0.75
C LEU A 87 -8.79 -4.49 0.49
N TYR A 88 -9.64 -5.44 0.88
CA TYR A 88 -9.31 -6.39 1.94
C TYR A 88 -8.15 -7.30 1.50
N GLY A 89 -6.95 -7.03 2.02
CA GLY A 89 -5.74 -7.74 1.63
C GLY A 89 -5.30 -7.53 0.18
N ASN A 90 -5.84 -6.52 -0.50
CA ASN A 90 -5.51 -6.16 -1.87
C ASN A 90 -5.05 -4.71 -1.96
N LEU A 91 -4.29 -4.44 -3.02
CA LEU A 91 -3.91 -3.11 -3.48
C LEU A 91 -4.55 -2.87 -4.84
N LEU A 92 -4.92 -1.64 -5.11
CA LEU A 92 -5.40 -1.20 -6.40
C LEU A 92 -4.41 -0.19 -6.97
N PHE A 93 -3.88 -0.50 -8.15
CA PHE A 93 -2.94 0.34 -8.89
C PHE A 93 -3.63 0.93 -10.11
N PHE A 94 -3.47 2.23 -10.28
CA PHE A 94 -3.92 3.00 -11.43
C PHE A 94 -2.70 3.42 -12.24
N ASN A 95 -2.64 3.03 -13.50
CA ASN A 95 -1.72 3.61 -14.47
C ASN A 95 -2.51 4.57 -15.36
N PHE A 96 -2.31 5.86 -15.19
CA PHE A 96 -3.06 6.89 -15.92
C PHE A 96 -2.51 7.15 -17.32
N VAL A 97 -1.31 6.65 -17.64
CA VAL A 97 -0.77 6.75 -19.00
C VAL A 97 -1.52 5.81 -19.94
N ASP A 98 -1.67 4.55 -19.51
CA ASP A 98 -2.31 3.49 -20.31
C ASP A 98 -3.77 3.28 -19.93
N LEU A 99 -4.30 4.02 -18.95
CA LEU A 99 -5.63 3.84 -18.35
C LEU A 99 -5.87 2.41 -17.85
N GLU A 100 -4.83 1.81 -17.31
CA GLU A 100 -4.87 0.44 -16.78
C GLU A 100 -5.15 0.45 -15.28
N LEU A 101 -6.01 -0.46 -14.86
CA LEU A 101 -6.35 -0.70 -13.46
C LEU A 101 -5.97 -2.14 -13.09
N ARG A 102 -5.09 -2.30 -12.09
CA ARG A 102 -4.66 -3.61 -11.60
C ARG A 102 -4.99 -3.78 -10.13
N SER A 103 -5.52 -4.95 -9.78
CA SER A 103 -5.68 -5.36 -8.39
C SER A 103 -4.64 -6.41 -8.06
N GLU A 104 -3.86 -6.17 -7.02
CA GLU A 104 -2.80 -7.07 -6.57
C GLU A 104 -3.01 -7.50 -5.13
N ARG A 105 -2.83 -8.78 -4.87
CA ARG A 105 -2.96 -9.33 -3.52
C ARG A 105 -1.73 -9.04 -2.67
N LEU A 106 -1.94 -8.48 -1.50
CA LEU A 106 -0.91 -8.22 -0.53
C LEU A 106 -0.89 -9.31 0.54
N PHE A 107 0.18 -10.10 0.58
CA PHE A 107 0.36 -11.13 1.60
C PHE A 107 1.07 -10.58 2.83
N LYS A 108 0.59 -11.01 4.00
CA LYS A 108 1.21 -10.72 5.29
C LYS A 108 2.64 -11.28 5.35
N LEU A 109 3.56 -10.50 5.91
CA LEU A 109 4.93 -10.97 6.16
C LEU A 109 4.97 -11.78 7.45
N PRO A 110 5.59 -12.98 7.45
CA PRO A 110 5.65 -13.85 8.64
C PRO A 110 6.34 -13.19 9.85
N HIS A 111 7.32 -12.33 9.60
CA HIS A 111 8.12 -11.63 10.62
C HIS A 111 7.93 -10.11 10.59
N CYS A 112 6.73 -9.65 10.21
CA CYS A 112 6.45 -8.21 10.21
C CYS A 112 6.57 -7.64 11.63
N PRO A 113 7.34 -6.57 11.85
CA PRO A 113 7.51 -5.99 13.18
C PRO A 113 6.21 -5.37 13.72
N SER A 114 5.30 -4.92 12.83
CA SER A 114 4.07 -4.22 13.22
C SER A 114 2.85 -5.14 13.39
N CYS A 115 2.76 -6.23 12.62
CA CYS A 115 1.58 -7.09 12.61
C CYS A 115 1.91 -8.58 12.81
N LYS A 116 3.08 -8.88 13.38
CA LYS A 116 3.46 -10.24 13.72
C LYS A 116 2.39 -10.87 14.61
N ILE A 117 1.85 -11.99 14.16
CA ILE A 117 0.99 -12.81 15.02
C ILE A 117 1.92 -13.62 15.90
N GLU A 118 1.90 -13.37 17.21
CA GLU A 118 2.38 -14.35 18.17
C GLU A 118 1.43 -15.54 18.12
N ARG A 119 1.82 -16.58 17.39
CA ARG A 119 1.09 -17.84 17.45
C ARG A 119 1.25 -18.34 18.89
N PRO A 120 0.15 -18.60 19.63
CA PRO A 120 0.27 -19.25 20.90
C PRO A 120 1.03 -20.56 20.64
N LYS A 121 2.07 -20.81 21.44
CA LYS A 121 2.84 -22.07 21.33
C LYS A 121 1.84 -23.21 21.44
N PRO A 122 1.84 -24.17 20.52
CA PRO A 122 0.93 -25.32 20.65
C PRO A 122 1.21 -25.99 21.99
N LYS A 123 0.17 -26.17 22.82
CA LYS A 123 0.25 -26.81 24.14
C LYS A 123 0.67 -28.30 24.08
N LEU A 124 1.06 -28.79 22.91
CA LEU A 124 1.44 -30.18 22.66
C LEU A 124 2.71 -30.64 23.41
N PHE A 125 3.45 -29.73 24.04
CA PHE A 125 4.72 -30.03 24.73
C PHE A 125 4.74 -29.61 26.20
N GLU A 126 3.60 -29.22 26.78
CA GLU A 126 3.47 -29.14 28.25
C GLU A 126 3.09 -30.53 28.80
N ARG A 127 4.11 -31.34 29.07
CA ARG A 127 4.02 -32.49 29.96
C ARG A 127 4.79 -32.19 31.24
#